data_776afeb2c1270ab2b68103798229d067
#
_entry.id   776afeb2c1270ab2b68103798229d067
#
_cell.length_a   1.000
_cell.length_b   1.000
_cell.length_c   1.000
_cell.angle_alpha   90.00
_cell.angle_beta   90.00
_cell.angle_gamma   90.00
#
_symmetry.space_group_name_H-M   'P 1'
#
loop_
_entity.id
_entity.type
_entity.pdbx_description
1 polymer ?
#
loop_
_entity_poly.entity_id
_entity_poly.type
_entity_poly.pdbx_seq_one_letter_code
_entity_poly.pdbx_strand_id
1 'polypeptide(L)'
;MNKKFFFFDIDGTLAVGTPGRQYIPESTKKAIHLLKEQGHFVAIATGRSYAMAVDHMRSLGFENMVSDGGNGITIDNELITIKPLDYQKCLNLIDECKEKGFIWAISPDNKTRRLAPDSRFYDFTHDVYMDTEVVEGLDPRNYDQIFKVYVACFAPEEQKLETLKELPWCRFHKEYLFVEPGDKSVGIKMMVDHFKGDYKD
;
A
#
# COMPACT_ATOMS: atom_id res chain seq x y z
N MET A 1 -9.79 31.28 10.47
CA MET A 1 -9.02 30.16 11.10
C MET A 1 -7.83 29.88 10.23
N ASN A 2 -6.67 29.49 10.79
CA ASN A 2 -5.55 29.07 9.99
C ASN A 2 -5.88 27.74 9.29
N LYS A 3 -5.55 27.62 8.02
CA LYS A 3 -5.69 26.38 7.25
C LYS A 3 -4.82 25.31 7.91
N LYS A 4 -5.39 24.14 8.19
CA LYS A 4 -4.69 22.97 8.73
C LYS A 4 -4.65 21.86 7.66
N PHE A 5 -3.67 20.95 7.79
CA PHE A 5 -3.48 19.82 6.91
C PHE A 5 -3.85 18.52 7.65
N PHE A 6 -4.87 17.83 7.17
CA PHE A 6 -5.35 16.57 7.73
C PHE A 6 -5.10 15.43 6.76
N PHE A 7 -4.36 14.44 7.20
CA PHE A 7 -4.12 13.20 6.47
C PHE A 7 -4.76 12.03 7.20
N PHE A 8 -5.60 11.28 6.52
CA PHE A 8 -6.36 10.19 7.10
C PHE A 8 -5.94 8.84 6.52
N ASP A 9 -5.71 7.86 7.38
CA ASP A 9 -5.61 6.48 6.93
C ASP A 9 -7.00 5.93 6.56
N ILE A 10 -7.04 4.90 5.73
CA ILE A 10 -8.28 4.24 5.34
C ILE A 10 -8.67 3.20 6.39
N ASP A 11 -7.81 2.23 6.62
CA ASP A 11 -8.11 1.02 7.39
C ASP A 11 -8.16 1.30 8.90
N GLY A 12 -9.36 1.14 9.48
CA GLY A 12 -9.59 1.44 10.89
C GLY A 12 -9.70 2.93 11.24
N THR A 13 -9.63 3.83 10.25
CA THR A 13 -9.77 5.28 10.43
C THR A 13 -10.97 5.81 9.65
N LEU A 14 -10.90 5.84 8.33
CA LEU A 14 -12.01 6.27 7.48
C LEU A 14 -13.01 5.14 7.23
N ALA A 15 -12.52 3.94 7.01
CA ALA A 15 -13.32 2.74 6.80
C ALA A 15 -13.20 1.79 8.00
N VAL A 16 -14.35 1.24 8.42
CA VAL A 16 -14.45 0.26 9.51
C VAL A 16 -15.05 -1.05 9.00
N GLY A 17 -14.79 -2.14 9.72
CA GLY A 17 -15.21 -3.49 9.35
C GLY A 17 -14.04 -4.39 9.00
N THR A 18 -14.34 -5.59 8.53
CA THR A 18 -13.34 -6.58 8.10
C THR A 18 -13.09 -6.49 6.60
N PRO A 19 -11.94 -6.96 6.08
CA PRO A 19 -11.70 -7.05 4.64
C PRO A 19 -12.88 -7.68 3.89
N GLY A 20 -13.28 -7.08 2.77
CA GLY A 20 -14.46 -7.48 1.99
C GLY A 20 -15.82 -7.07 2.56
N ARG A 21 -15.88 -6.49 3.78
CA ARG A 21 -17.09 -5.98 4.44
C ARG A 21 -16.85 -4.62 5.09
N GLN A 22 -15.96 -3.84 4.54
CA GLN A 22 -15.68 -2.49 5.01
C GLN A 22 -16.77 -1.52 4.57
N TYR A 23 -17.05 -0.56 5.42
CA TYR A 23 -17.94 0.56 5.10
C TYR A 23 -17.39 1.86 5.72
N ILE A 24 -17.81 2.98 5.18
CA ILE A 24 -17.48 4.31 5.69
C ILE A 24 -18.68 4.83 6.47
N PRO A 25 -18.54 5.09 7.80
CA PRO A 25 -19.63 5.64 8.59
C PRO A 25 -20.09 7.01 8.08
N GLU A 26 -21.40 7.29 8.19
CA GLU A 26 -21.93 8.60 7.80
C GLU A 26 -21.37 9.74 8.66
N SER A 27 -21.02 9.47 9.92
CA SER A 27 -20.33 10.44 10.78
C SER A 27 -18.95 10.83 10.22
N THR A 28 -18.22 9.88 9.65
CA THR A 28 -16.92 10.12 9.00
C THR A 28 -17.10 11.03 7.78
N LYS A 29 -18.07 10.74 6.91
CA LYS A 29 -18.37 11.58 5.74
C LYS A 29 -18.72 13.02 6.13
N LYS A 30 -19.56 13.17 7.17
CA LYS A 30 -19.93 14.50 7.70
C LYS A 30 -18.71 15.24 8.26
N ALA A 31 -17.83 14.56 9.00
CA ALA A 31 -16.63 15.18 9.55
C ALA A 31 -15.68 15.68 8.46
N ILE A 32 -15.44 14.88 7.41
CA ILE A 32 -14.63 15.29 6.26
C ILE A 32 -15.24 16.50 5.55
N HIS A 33 -16.55 16.49 5.34
CA HIS A 33 -17.26 17.62 4.72
C HIS A 33 -17.08 18.91 5.54
N LEU A 34 -17.28 18.85 6.85
CA LEU A 34 -17.11 20.01 7.75
C LEU A 34 -15.67 20.56 7.73
N LEU A 35 -14.65 19.70 7.71
CA LEU A 35 -13.25 20.14 7.60
C LEU A 35 -13.00 20.90 6.30
N LYS A 36 -13.57 20.42 5.19
CA LYS A 36 -13.47 21.11 3.89
C LYS A 36 -14.20 22.45 3.88
N GLU A 37 -15.41 22.51 4.44
CA GLU A 37 -16.20 23.76 4.55
C GLU A 37 -15.47 24.81 5.40
N GLN A 38 -14.69 24.39 6.39
CA GLN A 38 -13.85 25.26 7.20
C GLN A 38 -12.55 25.70 6.50
N GLY A 39 -12.33 25.27 5.25
CA GLY A 39 -11.18 25.64 4.43
C GLY A 39 -9.88 24.88 4.76
N HIS A 40 -9.99 23.77 5.49
CA HIS A 40 -8.85 22.92 5.78
C HIS A 40 -8.47 22.06 4.56
N PHE A 41 -7.19 21.70 4.48
CA PHE A 41 -6.72 20.70 3.53
C PHE A 41 -6.98 19.31 4.08
N VAL A 42 -7.56 18.43 3.26
CA VAL A 42 -7.83 17.04 3.63
C VAL A 42 -7.31 16.10 2.54
N ALA A 43 -6.58 15.07 2.93
CA ALA A 43 -6.05 14.06 2.04
C ALA A 43 -6.08 12.66 2.69
N ILE A 44 -5.99 11.63 1.89
CA ILE A 44 -5.75 10.26 2.36
C ILE A 44 -4.24 10.03 2.46
N ALA A 45 -3.81 9.22 3.47
CA ALA A 45 -2.47 8.68 3.56
C ALA A 45 -2.53 7.20 3.98
N THR A 46 -2.33 6.29 3.02
CA THR A 46 -2.58 4.86 3.19
C THR A 46 -1.42 3.98 2.72
N GLY A 47 -1.29 2.79 3.30
CA GLY A 47 -0.45 1.70 2.79
C GLY A 47 -1.06 0.99 1.58
N ARG A 48 -2.37 1.18 1.30
CA ARG A 48 -2.97 0.59 0.10
C ARG A 48 -2.32 1.13 -1.16
N SER A 49 -2.24 0.27 -2.20
CA SER A 49 -1.87 0.74 -3.53
C SER A 49 -2.88 1.78 -4.05
N TYR A 50 -2.46 2.63 -4.98
CA TYR A 50 -3.36 3.59 -5.62
C TYR A 50 -4.60 2.91 -6.17
N ALA A 51 -4.45 1.80 -6.91
CA ALA A 51 -5.58 1.08 -7.48
C ALA A 51 -6.60 0.59 -6.44
N MET A 52 -6.15 0.23 -5.22
CA MET A 52 -7.03 -0.20 -4.13
C MET A 52 -7.64 0.96 -3.34
N ALA A 53 -7.06 2.14 -3.41
CA ALA A 53 -7.44 3.30 -2.60
C ALA A 53 -8.27 4.35 -3.37
N VAL A 54 -8.14 4.41 -4.69
CA VAL A 54 -8.71 5.48 -5.52
C VAL A 54 -10.24 5.57 -5.42
N ASP A 55 -10.93 4.45 -5.31
CA ASP A 55 -12.40 4.46 -5.16
C ASP A 55 -12.83 4.98 -3.78
N HIS A 56 -12.06 4.70 -2.71
CA HIS A 56 -12.28 5.30 -1.39
C HIS A 56 -12.05 6.82 -1.45
N MET A 57 -10.98 7.25 -2.12
CA MET A 57 -10.67 8.66 -2.33
C MET A 57 -11.86 9.38 -2.99
N ARG A 58 -12.33 8.85 -4.11
CA ARG A 58 -13.43 9.43 -4.88
C ARG A 58 -14.76 9.42 -4.11
N SER A 59 -15.09 8.32 -3.45
CA SER A 59 -16.36 8.16 -2.71
C SER A 59 -16.49 9.11 -1.52
N LEU A 60 -15.36 9.54 -0.94
CA LEU A 60 -15.28 10.53 0.14
C LEU A 60 -15.05 11.95 -0.37
N GLY A 61 -14.95 12.12 -1.70
CA GLY A 61 -14.70 13.41 -2.32
C GLY A 61 -13.31 13.98 -2.04
N PHE A 62 -12.33 13.15 -1.64
CA PHE A 62 -10.94 13.60 -1.59
C PHE A 62 -10.39 13.78 -3.00
N GLU A 63 -9.53 14.77 -3.17
CA GLU A 63 -8.83 15.07 -4.43
C GLU A 63 -7.34 14.75 -4.35
N ASN A 64 -6.85 14.52 -3.12
CA ASN A 64 -5.44 14.33 -2.84
C ASN A 64 -5.22 13.06 -2.01
N MET A 65 -4.18 12.30 -2.36
CA MET A 65 -3.86 11.05 -1.69
C MET A 65 -2.38 10.73 -1.74
N VAL A 66 -1.86 10.28 -0.60
CA VAL A 66 -0.60 9.55 -0.46
C VAL A 66 -0.96 8.06 -0.36
N SER A 67 -0.54 7.28 -1.33
CA SER A 67 -0.77 5.81 -1.42
C SER A 67 0.55 5.04 -1.38
N ASP A 68 0.48 3.71 -1.50
CA ASP A 68 1.64 2.84 -1.63
C ASP A 68 2.68 3.06 -0.52
N GLY A 69 2.21 3.24 0.73
CA GLY A 69 3.06 3.43 1.90
C GLY A 69 3.89 4.72 1.89
N GLY A 70 3.54 5.71 1.05
CA GLY A 70 4.26 6.98 0.90
C GLY A 70 4.87 7.18 -0.49
N ASN A 71 4.88 6.15 -1.34
CA ASN A 71 5.50 6.20 -2.67
C ASN A 71 4.54 6.69 -3.78
N GLY A 72 3.22 6.62 -3.56
CA GLY A 72 2.21 7.08 -4.49
C GLY A 72 1.71 8.48 -4.13
N ILE A 73 1.66 9.40 -5.10
CA ILE A 73 1.20 10.79 -4.93
C ILE A 73 0.11 11.09 -5.95
N THR A 74 -1.06 11.44 -5.46
CA THR A 74 -2.19 11.95 -6.25
C THR A 74 -2.51 13.36 -5.81
N ILE A 75 -2.59 14.31 -6.74
CA ILE A 75 -2.90 15.71 -6.50
C ILE A 75 -4.02 16.12 -7.46
N ASP A 76 -5.05 16.79 -6.94
CA ASP A 76 -6.20 17.28 -7.69
C ASP A 76 -6.82 16.19 -8.61
N ASN A 77 -6.98 14.98 -8.06
CA ASN A 77 -7.46 13.77 -8.75
C ASN A 77 -6.53 13.20 -9.82
N GLU A 78 -5.35 13.76 -10.02
CA GLU A 78 -4.36 13.28 -10.98
C GLU A 78 -3.27 12.48 -10.27
N LEU A 79 -3.00 11.26 -10.76
CA LEU A 79 -1.89 10.44 -10.27
C LEU A 79 -0.58 11.00 -10.82
N ILE A 80 0.22 11.64 -9.95
CA ILE A 80 1.49 12.28 -10.33
C ILE A 80 2.61 11.26 -10.44
N THR A 81 2.71 10.34 -9.48
CA THR A 81 3.78 9.33 -9.46
C THR A 81 3.44 8.16 -8.55
N ILE A 82 4.02 7.01 -8.86
CA ILE A 82 4.18 5.88 -7.92
C ILE A 82 5.61 5.40 -8.08
N LYS A 83 6.41 5.50 -7.01
CA LYS A 83 7.79 5.00 -7.01
C LYS A 83 7.79 3.50 -6.74
N PRO A 84 8.43 2.67 -7.57
CA PRO A 84 8.62 1.26 -7.29
C PRO A 84 9.60 1.06 -6.13
N LEU A 85 9.67 -0.16 -5.63
CA LEU A 85 10.70 -0.61 -4.70
C LEU A 85 12.09 -0.68 -5.41
N ASP A 86 13.15 -0.82 -4.62
CA ASP A 86 14.48 -1.15 -5.16
C ASP A 86 14.41 -2.51 -5.87
N TYR A 87 14.46 -2.46 -7.18
CA TYR A 87 14.24 -3.61 -8.05
C TYR A 87 15.24 -4.75 -7.78
N GLN A 88 16.54 -4.41 -7.64
CA GLN A 88 17.55 -5.43 -7.41
C GLN A 88 17.40 -6.10 -6.04
N LYS A 89 17.09 -5.34 -5.02
CA LYS A 89 16.81 -5.90 -3.68
C LYS A 89 15.59 -6.80 -3.68
N CYS A 90 14.54 -6.44 -4.43
CA CYS A 90 13.37 -7.30 -4.61
C CYS A 90 13.74 -8.62 -5.31
N LEU A 91 14.54 -8.58 -6.36
CA LEU A 91 15.01 -9.79 -7.04
C LEU A 91 15.83 -10.67 -6.09
N ASN A 92 16.75 -10.09 -5.32
CA ASN A 92 17.56 -10.83 -4.36
C ASN A 92 16.70 -11.54 -3.32
N LEU A 93 15.66 -10.86 -2.79
CA LEU A 93 14.71 -11.48 -1.86
C LEU A 93 13.95 -12.64 -2.50
N ILE A 94 13.47 -12.46 -3.74
CA ILE A 94 12.72 -13.50 -4.43
C ILE A 94 13.61 -14.72 -4.73
N ASP A 95 14.86 -14.50 -5.12
CA ASP A 95 15.80 -15.58 -5.35
C ASP A 95 16.11 -16.33 -4.05
N GLU A 96 16.30 -15.62 -2.94
CA GLU A 96 16.45 -16.25 -1.62
C GLU A 96 15.19 -17.02 -1.21
N CYS A 97 13.98 -16.50 -1.50
CA CYS A 97 12.74 -17.24 -1.28
C CYS A 97 12.69 -18.53 -2.09
N LYS A 98 13.09 -18.51 -3.35
CA LYS A 98 13.17 -19.71 -4.22
C LYS A 98 14.15 -20.73 -3.65
N GLU A 99 15.36 -20.29 -3.28
CA GLU A 99 16.41 -21.16 -2.73
C GLU A 99 15.99 -21.83 -1.43
N LYS A 100 15.36 -21.08 -0.53
CA LYS A 100 14.95 -21.56 0.80
C LYS A 100 13.53 -22.17 0.84
N GLY A 101 12.84 -22.25 -0.32
CA GLY A 101 11.52 -22.86 -0.43
C GLY A 101 10.38 -22.03 0.15
N PHE A 102 10.56 -20.71 0.32
CA PHE A 102 9.49 -19.81 0.73
C PHE A 102 8.50 -19.58 -0.41
N ILE A 103 7.23 -19.44 -0.03
CA ILE A 103 6.15 -19.07 -0.96
C ILE A 103 6.15 -17.56 -1.13
N TRP A 104 6.12 -17.10 -2.37
CA TRP A 104 6.21 -15.67 -2.70
C TRP A 104 5.23 -15.26 -3.79
N ALA A 105 4.93 -13.97 -3.84
CA ALA A 105 4.18 -13.31 -4.90
C ALA A 105 4.68 -11.88 -5.10
N ILE A 106 4.33 -11.24 -6.20
CA ILE A 106 4.72 -9.85 -6.52
C ILE A 106 3.54 -9.03 -7.02
N SER A 107 3.63 -7.70 -6.86
CA SER A 107 2.84 -6.74 -7.64
C SER A 107 3.79 -5.95 -8.54
N PRO A 108 3.89 -6.32 -9.82
CA PRO A 108 4.76 -5.62 -10.79
C PRO A 108 4.07 -4.40 -11.41
N ASP A 109 2.79 -4.27 -11.19
CA ASP A 109 1.96 -3.14 -11.65
C ASP A 109 1.07 -2.65 -10.50
N ASN A 110 0.49 -1.46 -10.67
CA ASN A 110 -0.44 -0.88 -9.69
C ASN A 110 -1.87 -1.32 -10.01
N LYS A 111 -2.17 -2.60 -9.77
CA LYS A 111 -3.50 -3.20 -9.91
C LYS A 111 -3.98 -3.80 -8.59
N THR A 112 -5.23 -4.25 -8.58
CA THR A 112 -5.86 -4.89 -7.41
C THR A 112 -5.56 -6.39 -7.32
N ARG A 113 -4.43 -6.82 -7.91
CA ARG A 113 -3.97 -8.20 -7.92
C ARG A 113 -2.48 -8.32 -7.63
N ARG A 114 -2.08 -9.48 -7.18
CA ARG A 114 -0.69 -9.93 -7.13
C ARG A 114 -0.51 -11.14 -8.06
N LEU A 115 0.71 -11.34 -8.53
CA LEU A 115 1.10 -12.49 -9.34
C LEU A 115 1.87 -13.49 -8.48
N ALA A 116 1.50 -14.75 -8.54
CA ALA A 116 2.20 -15.86 -7.88
C ALA A 116 2.61 -16.92 -8.90
N PRO A 117 3.75 -17.63 -8.71
CA PRO A 117 4.19 -18.65 -9.66
C PRO A 117 3.29 -19.91 -9.69
N ASP A 118 2.53 -20.11 -8.62
CA ASP A 118 1.60 -21.24 -8.46
C ASP A 118 0.51 -20.92 -7.43
N SER A 119 -0.40 -21.86 -7.16
CA SER A 119 -1.53 -21.66 -6.24
C SER A 119 -1.15 -21.60 -4.76
N ARG A 120 0.07 -22.03 -4.39
CA ARG A 120 0.47 -22.19 -2.98
C ARG A 120 0.30 -20.93 -2.16
N PHE A 121 0.46 -19.73 -2.76
CA PHE A 121 0.27 -18.50 -2.02
C PHE A 121 -1.16 -18.37 -1.51
N TYR A 122 -2.16 -18.58 -2.38
CA TYR A 122 -3.56 -18.53 -2.00
C TYR A 122 -3.92 -19.70 -1.07
N ASP A 123 -3.47 -20.91 -1.39
CA ASP A 123 -3.76 -22.10 -0.61
C ASP A 123 -3.24 -22.01 0.84
N PHE A 124 -2.12 -21.31 1.04
CA PHE A 124 -1.52 -21.09 2.36
C PHE A 124 -2.19 -19.94 3.12
N THR A 125 -2.45 -18.82 2.44
CA THR A 125 -2.89 -17.58 3.10
C THR A 125 -4.41 -17.46 3.19
N HIS A 126 -5.16 -18.07 2.27
CA HIS A 126 -6.61 -17.87 2.05
C HIS A 126 -6.99 -16.38 2.02
N ASP A 127 -6.05 -15.54 1.57
CA ASP A 127 -6.24 -14.09 1.56
C ASP A 127 -7.22 -13.67 0.48
N VAL A 128 -8.25 -12.94 0.91
CA VAL A 128 -9.31 -12.40 0.05
C VAL A 128 -9.22 -10.87 -0.11
N TYR A 129 -8.17 -10.27 0.46
CA TYR A 129 -7.98 -8.81 0.41
C TYR A 129 -7.56 -8.32 -0.97
N MET A 130 -6.84 -9.17 -1.71
CA MET A 130 -6.36 -8.91 -3.06
C MET A 130 -6.38 -10.20 -3.88
N ASP A 131 -6.77 -10.10 -5.14
CA ASP A 131 -6.77 -11.25 -6.05
C ASP A 131 -5.34 -11.81 -6.22
N THR A 132 -5.23 -13.14 -6.25
CA THR A 132 -3.98 -13.83 -6.55
C THR A 132 -4.11 -14.51 -7.93
N GLU A 133 -3.39 -13.96 -8.90
CA GLU A 133 -3.32 -14.52 -10.27
C GLU A 133 -2.12 -15.46 -10.35
N VAL A 134 -2.36 -16.70 -10.76
CA VAL A 134 -1.30 -17.67 -10.99
C VAL A 134 -0.73 -17.48 -12.39
N VAL A 135 0.58 -17.27 -12.46
CA VAL A 135 1.35 -17.14 -13.71
C VAL A 135 2.40 -18.25 -13.74
N GLU A 136 2.12 -19.32 -14.46
CA GLU A 136 3.06 -20.43 -14.59
C GLU A 136 4.39 -19.94 -15.18
N GLY A 137 5.50 -20.33 -14.57
CA GLY A 137 6.82 -19.86 -14.99
C GLY A 137 7.10 -18.39 -14.68
N LEU A 138 6.39 -17.77 -13.74
CA LEU A 138 6.59 -16.38 -13.35
C LEU A 138 8.06 -16.09 -13.06
N ASP A 139 8.67 -15.28 -13.93
CA ASP A 139 9.99 -14.71 -13.68
C ASP A 139 9.86 -13.20 -13.42
N PRO A 140 10.20 -12.74 -12.21
CA PRO A 140 10.17 -11.31 -11.89
C PRO A 140 11.03 -10.45 -12.83
N ARG A 141 12.03 -11.03 -13.46
CA ARG A 141 12.92 -10.35 -14.41
C ARG A 141 12.26 -9.98 -15.74
N ASN A 142 11.07 -10.50 -16.00
CA ASN A 142 10.24 -10.10 -17.15
C ASN A 142 9.46 -8.79 -16.92
N TYR A 143 9.64 -8.16 -15.76
CA TYR A 143 8.99 -6.90 -15.39
C TYR A 143 10.03 -5.82 -15.11
N ASP A 144 9.76 -4.60 -15.53
CA ASP A 144 10.70 -3.47 -15.36
C ASP A 144 10.72 -2.94 -13.93
N GLN A 145 9.69 -3.25 -13.11
CA GLN A 145 9.51 -2.70 -11.77
C GLN A 145 8.70 -3.64 -10.88
N ILE A 146 8.87 -3.47 -9.57
CA ILE A 146 8.12 -4.19 -8.54
C ILE A 146 7.66 -3.17 -7.51
N PHE A 147 6.36 -3.16 -7.19
CA PHE A 147 5.78 -2.27 -6.18
C PHE A 147 5.62 -2.94 -4.83
N LYS A 148 5.39 -4.26 -4.80
CA LYS A 148 5.33 -5.06 -3.57
C LYS A 148 5.87 -6.47 -3.81
N VAL A 149 6.52 -7.03 -2.79
CA VAL A 149 6.85 -8.46 -2.71
C VAL A 149 6.12 -9.03 -1.51
N TYR A 150 5.47 -10.15 -1.68
CA TYR A 150 4.76 -10.87 -0.62
C TYR A 150 5.51 -12.16 -0.31
N VAL A 151 5.64 -12.49 0.97
CA VAL A 151 6.23 -13.76 1.42
C VAL A 151 5.27 -14.42 2.40
N ALA A 152 4.79 -15.61 2.05
CA ALA A 152 3.89 -16.37 2.90
C ALA A 152 4.69 -17.27 3.83
N CYS A 153 4.61 -16.95 5.12
CA CYS A 153 5.22 -17.71 6.22
C CYS A 153 4.63 -17.25 7.56
N PHE A 154 4.68 -18.10 8.56
CA PHE A 154 4.41 -17.71 9.95
C PHE A 154 5.67 -17.13 10.62
N ALA A 155 5.46 -16.23 11.59
CA ALA A 155 6.55 -15.78 12.44
C ALA A 155 7.07 -16.94 13.33
N PRO A 156 8.37 -17.05 13.58
CA PRO A 156 9.45 -16.16 13.16
C PRO A 156 10.24 -16.62 11.92
N GLU A 157 9.61 -17.36 10.99
CA GLU A 157 10.33 -17.96 9.85
C GLU A 157 10.97 -16.94 8.93
N GLU A 158 10.42 -15.72 8.84
CA GLU A 158 10.99 -14.61 8.08
C GLU A 158 12.42 -14.25 8.52
N GLN A 159 12.81 -14.58 9.74
CA GLN A 159 14.18 -14.35 10.23
C GLN A 159 15.23 -15.16 9.47
N LYS A 160 14.81 -16.19 8.72
CA LYS A 160 15.69 -16.98 7.85
C LYS A 160 16.06 -16.23 6.55
N LEU A 161 15.35 -15.14 6.23
CA LEU A 161 15.56 -14.34 5.01
C LEU A 161 16.51 -13.18 5.31
N GLU A 162 17.78 -13.31 4.92
CA GLU A 162 18.79 -12.28 5.16
C GLU A 162 18.56 -11.02 4.32
N THR A 163 18.14 -11.19 3.08
CA THR A 163 17.87 -10.08 2.15
C THR A 163 16.68 -9.23 2.60
N LEU A 164 15.75 -9.80 3.35
CA LEU A 164 14.60 -9.07 3.89
C LEU A 164 15.03 -7.96 4.87
N LYS A 165 16.19 -8.09 5.53
CA LYS A 165 16.73 -7.08 6.46
C LYS A 165 17.09 -5.76 5.76
N GLU A 166 17.32 -5.81 4.45
CA GLU A 166 17.67 -4.63 3.64
C GLU A 166 16.45 -3.91 3.04
N LEU A 167 15.26 -4.42 3.29
CA LEU A 167 14.01 -3.93 2.71
C LEU A 167 13.04 -3.47 3.80
N PRO A 168 12.26 -2.43 3.56
CA PRO A 168 11.16 -2.10 4.45
C PRO A 168 10.05 -3.13 4.30
N TRP A 169 9.69 -3.80 5.38
CA TRP A 169 8.62 -4.80 5.38
C TRP A 169 7.73 -4.69 6.61
N CYS A 170 6.51 -5.21 6.48
CA CYS A 170 5.62 -5.37 7.60
C CYS A 170 4.83 -6.68 7.49
N ARG A 171 4.42 -7.23 8.66
CA ARG A 171 3.52 -8.36 8.72
C ARG A 171 2.08 -7.85 8.79
N PHE A 172 1.31 -8.14 7.76
CA PHE A 172 -0.08 -7.72 7.66
C PHE A 172 -1.03 -8.74 8.29
N HIS A 173 -0.80 -10.00 8.00
CA HIS A 173 -1.50 -11.13 8.60
C HIS A 173 -0.50 -12.13 9.21
N LYS A 174 -0.99 -13.02 10.05
CA LYS A 174 -0.13 -14.06 10.64
C LYS A 174 0.49 -14.97 9.56
N GLU A 175 -0.20 -15.14 8.41
CA GLU A 175 0.18 -16.05 7.32
C GLU A 175 1.19 -15.43 6.35
N TYR A 176 1.31 -14.10 6.29
CA TYR A 176 2.26 -13.48 5.35
C TYR A 176 2.72 -12.08 5.77
N LEU A 177 3.84 -11.72 5.22
CA LEU A 177 4.38 -10.36 5.26
C LEU A 177 4.48 -9.81 3.83
N PHE A 178 4.64 -8.52 3.72
CA PHE A 178 4.97 -7.90 2.45
C PHE A 178 6.00 -6.78 2.61
N VAL A 179 6.79 -6.62 1.55
CA VAL A 179 7.73 -5.50 1.39
C VAL A 179 6.96 -4.34 0.77
N GLU A 180 6.93 -3.24 1.49
CA GLU A 180 6.41 -1.95 1.02
C GLU A 180 7.09 -0.81 1.77
N PRO A 181 7.10 0.42 1.25
CA PRO A 181 7.55 1.57 2.04
C PRO A 181 6.69 1.71 3.29
N GLY A 182 7.32 1.78 4.45
CA GLY A 182 6.63 1.90 5.74
C GLY A 182 6.47 3.34 6.24
N ASP A 183 6.95 4.32 5.49
CA ASP A 183 7.00 5.71 5.93
C ASP A 183 6.15 6.63 5.05
N LYS A 184 4.87 6.72 5.39
CA LYS A 184 3.92 7.64 4.75
C LYS A 184 4.35 9.11 4.87
N SER A 185 5.21 9.45 5.84
CA SER A 185 5.63 10.82 6.10
C SER A 185 6.38 11.43 4.92
N VAL A 186 7.08 10.61 4.13
CA VAL A 186 7.77 11.06 2.92
C VAL A 186 6.78 11.64 1.90
N GLY A 187 5.72 10.91 1.61
CA GLY A 187 4.67 11.38 0.69
C GLY A 187 3.85 12.54 1.27
N ILE A 188 3.55 12.51 2.57
CA ILE A 188 2.89 13.62 3.27
C ILE A 188 3.73 14.89 3.15
N LYS A 189 5.04 14.79 3.36
CA LYS A 189 5.95 15.92 3.21
C LYS A 189 5.91 16.51 1.80
N MET A 190 6.02 15.67 0.79
CA MET A 190 5.95 16.12 -0.60
C MET A 190 4.64 16.88 -0.89
N MET A 191 3.52 16.41 -0.34
CA MET A 191 2.21 17.03 -0.53
C MET A 191 2.09 18.34 0.23
N VAL A 192 2.53 18.41 1.48
CA VAL A 192 2.54 19.66 2.28
C VAL A 192 3.41 20.72 1.59
N ASP A 193 4.61 20.35 1.13
CA ASP A 193 5.52 21.24 0.41
C ASP A 193 4.88 21.74 -0.91
N HIS A 194 4.19 20.87 -1.66
CA HIS A 194 3.49 21.24 -2.90
C HIS A 194 2.43 22.32 -2.65
N PHE A 195 1.63 22.17 -1.59
CA PHE A 195 0.59 23.14 -1.21
C PHE A 195 1.09 24.29 -0.33
N LYS A 196 2.42 24.43 -0.18
CA LYS A 196 3.07 25.49 0.63
C LYS A 196 2.54 25.55 2.07
N GLY A 197 2.27 24.39 2.65
CA GLY A 197 1.86 24.25 4.04
C GLY A 197 3.04 24.27 5.01
N ASP A 198 2.74 24.44 6.32
CA ASP A 198 3.72 24.27 7.40
C ASP A 198 3.44 22.93 8.11
N TYR A 199 4.50 22.19 8.43
CA TYR A 199 4.42 20.96 9.23
C TYR A 199 3.86 21.14 10.64
N LYS A 200 3.77 22.38 11.09
CA LYS A 200 3.16 22.73 12.38
C LYS A 200 1.64 22.92 12.27
N ASP A 201 1.12 22.94 11.08
CA ASP A 201 -0.29 23.08 10.79
C ASP A 201 -0.94 21.74 10.53
#